data_b1de804a38901169b17d023a72ffcdd9
#
_entry.id   b1de804a38901169b17d023a72ffcdd9
#
_cell.length_a   1.000
_cell.length_b   1.000
_cell.length_c   1.000
_cell.angle_alpha   90.00
_cell.angle_beta   90.00
_cell.angle_gamma   90.00
#
_symmetry.space_group_name_H-M   'P 1'
#
loop_
_entity.id
_entity.type
_entity.pdbx_description
1 polymer ?
#
loop_
_entity_poly.entity_id
_entity_poly.type
_entity_poly.pdbx_seq_one_letter_code
_entity_poly.pdbx_strand_id
1 'polypeptide(L)'
;MLKSLRFQNIALFGNLEIDFDKGFTVFTGQTGSGKSIFIDTLNSLLAQKKMPLDNRLVAKDSSFSAIEGVFYLFPSTKDWLIFNELEVDDELIVTREWRLKDNKYKSRFRVNGVLVNRDQISQLRSLLLDFTLQGDTYILNNSFHQLNLLDSLGLEKIKESIDNVNIHWKDWHASSLKLKNAKDKIIDSQNELEEMQYIYQDLEKLDLQDPNEEIKLENDQNRLSNLLRLKDGVKSLLVRLNQSLDEYPSILDHTNFCLNELKFLSKMDSSLEPLFDDFSKLTNNLYDLIHQINDYEKTLDVDPAFLHELQDRLSSLKFYQKKYKRNIVDLISYKKELIDYMLINDDSSNIEELASFEKKKRILRDKNNKELSKIRKRIALQLESKLIISLKELGIPNVRFKVSFEECEPTENGIDRVNFLFSANPGFPLASLSEIASGGEKSRVLLAIKAIFASFDQKNLLIFDEIDSGVSGSVSSYVANLLKELSIHRQVFCVTHQPLIAAFADNHLAFKKIVVSGNTVSTLTNLREIADRQKELASLAGGEIVDA
;
A
#
# COMPACT_ATOMS: atom_id res chain seq x y z
N MET A 1 17.68 14.73 27.60
CA MET A 1 17.19 15.50 28.76
C MET A 1 16.98 16.93 28.31
N LEU A 2 15.92 17.59 28.76
CA LEU A 2 15.64 19.00 28.51
C LEU A 2 16.53 19.83 29.45
N LYS A 3 17.30 20.77 28.87
CA LYS A 3 18.19 21.66 29.61
C LYS A 3 17.48 22.96 29.97
N SER A 4 16.84 23.59 28.97
CA SER A 4 16.07 24.82 29.17
C SER A 4 14.88 24.91 28.23
N LEU A 5 13.90 25.73 28.61
CA LEU A 5 12.70 25.99 27.85
C LEU A 5 12.41 27.49 27.86
N ARG A 6 12.26 28.08 26.69
CA ARG A 6 11.96 29.50 26.53
C ARG A 6 10.64 29.67 25.79
N PHE A 7 9.76 30.48 26.40
CA PHE A 7 8.50 30.91 25.81
C PHE A 7 8.57 32.38 25.41
N GLN A 8 8.00 32.69 24.26
CA GLN A 8 7.84 34.06 23.82
C GLN A 8 6.39 34.25 23.33
N ASN A 9 5.65 35.14 24.02
CA ASN A 9 4.24 35.44 23.76
C ASN A 9 3.35 34.18 23.75
N ILE A 10 3.53 33.29 24.71
CA ILE A 10 2.77 32.03 24.85
C ILE A 10 1.69 32.21 25.89
N ALA A 11 0.43 32.14 25.45
CA ALA A 11 -0.78 32.10 26.30
C ALA A 11 -0.67 32.95 27.57
N LEU A 12 -0.77 32.32 28.75
CA LEU A 12 -0.71 32.99 30.06
C LEU A 12 0.72 33.33 30.53
N PHE A 13 1.76 32.81 29.85
CA PHE A 13 3.12 32.94 30.34
C PHE A 13 3.86 34.18 29.83
N GLY A 14 3.40 34.76 28.72
CA GLY A 14 4.11 35.88 28.10
C GLY A 14 5.53 35.45 27.67
N ASN A 15 6.53 36.03 28.32
CA ASN A 15 7.95 35.64 28.14
C ASN A 15 8.42 34.94 29.42
N LEU A 16 8.85 33.66 29.28
CA LEU A 16 9.29 32.82 30.39
C LEU A 16 10.51 32.03 29.94
N GLU A 17 11.52 31.96 30.79
CA GLU A 17 12.71 31.13 30.59
C GLU A 17 12.92 30.27 31.84
N ILE A 18 13.14 28.97 31.65
CA ILE A 18 13.22 27.99 32.71
C ILE A 18 14.40 27.08 32.43
N ASP A 19 15.30 26.95 33.38
CA ASP A 19 16.35 25.93 33.37
C ASP A 19 15.92 24.72 34.19
N PHE A 20 16.23 23.55 33.69
CA PHE A 20 15.89 22.27 34.32
C PHE A 20 17.13 21.50 34.72
N ASP A 21 17.12 21.01 35.95
CA ASP A 21 18.11 20.08 36.45
C ASP A 21 17.73 18.61 36.15
N LYS A 22 18.69 17.72 36.28
CA LYS A 22 18.46 16.27 36.21
C LYS A 22 17.61 15.82 37.37
N GLY A 23 17.03 14.61 37.25
CA GLY A 23 16.29 13.98 38.34
C GLY A 23 14.78 14.17 38.24
N PHE A 24 14.12 14.11 39.38
CA PHE A 24 12.66 14.22 39.51
C PHE A 24 12.24 15.67 39.76
N THR A 25 11.55 16.27 38.82
CA THR A 25 10.99 17.62 38.92
C THR A 25 9.48 17.55 39.08
N VAL A 26 8.96 18.20 40.12
CA VAL A 26 7.52 18.31 40.35
C VAL A 26 7.03 19.71 40.00
N PHE A 27 5.82 19.77 39.43
CA PHE A 27 5.08 20.98 39.12
C PHE A 27 3.81 21.04 40.00
N THR A 28 3.75 22.07 40.88
CA THR A 28 2.59 22.30 41.74
C THR A 28 1.88 23.63 41.40
N GLY A 29 0.78 23.92 42.07
CA GLY A 29 0.02 25.15 41.92
C GLY A 29 -1.49 24.90 41.87
N GLN A 30 -2.28 25.97 42.06
CA GLN A 30 -3.74 25.89 42.08
C GLN A 30 -4.34 25.49 40.74
N THR A 31 -5.57 25.01 40.73
CA THR A 31 -6.32 24.73 39.50
C THR A 31 -6.41 25.98 38.63
N GLY A 32 -6.14 25.84 37.32
CA GLY A 32 -6.13 26.98 36.40
C GLY A 32 -4.88 27.89 36.47
N SER A 33 -3.83 27.51 37.22
CA SER A 33 -2.58 28.29 37.31
C SER A 33 -1.68 28.18 36.08
N GLY A 34 -2.05 27.37 35.07
CA GLY A 34 -1.28 27.24 33.84
C GLY A 34 -0.54 25.91 33.70
N LYS A 35 -0.61 24.97 34.66
CA LYS A 35 0.06 23.67 34.61
C LYS A 35 -0.22 22.89 33.33
N SER A 36 -1.49 22.71 32.97
CA SER A 36 -1.88 22.00 31.76
C SER A 36 -1.43 22.73 30.48
N ILE A 37 -1.50 24.09 30.49
CA ILE A 37 -1.01 24.90 29.37
C ILE A 37 0.49 24.73 29.21
N PHE A 38 1.26 24.64 30.28
CA PHE A 38 2.69 24.37 30.24
C PHE A 38 3.00 23.01 29.59
N ILE A 39 2.30 21.97 30.01
CA ILE A 39 2.45 20.62 29.46
C ILE A 39 2.01 20.60 27.99
N ASP A 40 0.88 21.24 27.64
CA ASP A 40 0.42 21.36 26.24
C ASP A 40 1.43 22.10 25.37
N THR A 41 2.08 23.14 25.93
CA THR A 41 3.09 23.92 25.25
C THR A 41 4.33 23.08 24.95
N LEU A 42 4.81 22.34 25.96
CA LEU A 42 5.93 21.41 25.79
C LEU A 42 5.61 20.30 24.79
N ASN A 43 4.37 19.79 24.84
CA ASN A 43 3.87 18.80 23.89
C ASN A 43 3.81 19.36 22.47
N SER A 44 3.42 20.63 22.32
CA SER A 44 3.32 21.30 21.02
C SER A 44 4.67 21.58 20.38
N LEU A 45 5.75 21.75 21.15
CA LEU A 45 7.11 21.96 20.64
C LEU A 45 7.54 20.83 19.70
N LEU A 46 7.17 19.60 20.00
CA LEU A 46 7.55 18.39 19.26
C LEU A 46 6.39 17.77 18.47
N ALA A 47 5.40 18.52 18.07
CA ALA A 47 4.29 18.21 17.17
C ALA A 47 3.73 16.78 17.21
N GLN A 48 2.73 16.53 18.03
CA GLN A 48 1.94 15.31 17.91
C GLN A 48 1.17 15.26 16.57
N LYS A 49 1.20 14.11 15.87
CA LYS A 49 0.59 13.95 14.52
C LYS A 49 -0.90 14.36 14.40
N LYS A 50 -1.65 14.36 15.50
CA LYS A 50 -3.11 14.56 15.52
C LYS A 50 -3.59 15.85 16.20
N MET A 51 -2.70 16.68 16.77
CA MET A 51 -3.14 17.94 17.35
C MET A 51 -3.35 19.00 16.25
N PRO A 52 -4.55 19.58 16.14
CA PRO A 52 -4.75 20.78 15.33
C PRO A 52 -3.84 21.90 15.84
N LEU A 53 -3.49 22.82 14.96
CA LEU A 53 -2.81 24.07 15.30
C LEU A 53 -3.61 24.74 16.43
N ASP A 54 -3.15 24.61 17.67
CA ASP A 54 -3.88 25.14 18.80
C ASP A 54 -3.58 26.63 18.96
N ASN A 55 -4.42 27.44 18.33
CA ASN A 55 -4.36 28.91 18.44
C ASN A 55 -4.52 29.37 19.90
N ARG A 56 -4.95 28.48 20.82
CA ARG A 56 -5.07 28.78 22.26
C ARG A 56 -3.70 28.95 22.95
N LEU A 57 -2.63 28.41 22.36
CA LEU A 57 -1.27 28.58 22.88
C LEU A 57 -0.64 29.93 22.51
N VAL A 58 -1.19 30.62 21.53
CA VAL A 58 -0.69 31.95 21.11
C VAL A 58 -1.34 33.03 21.98
N ALA A 59 -0.54 33.97 22.46
CA ALA A 59 -1.06 35.10 23.21
C ALA A 59 -2.00 35.95 22.34
N LYS A 60 -3.11 36.45 22.92
CA LYS A 60 -4.04 37.36 22.20
C LYS A 60 -3.26 38.55 21.64
N ASP A 61 -3.60 38.94 20.42
CA ASP A 61 -3.05 40.10 19.72
C ASP A 61 -1.55 40.05 19.41
N SER A 62 -0.92 38.88 19.54
CA SER A 62 0.49 38.71 19.20
C SER A 62 0.66 38.35 17.71
N SER A 63 1.48 39.09 16.98
CA SER A 63 1.86 38.78 15.59
C SER A 63 2.88 37.65 15.49
N PHE A 64 3.57 37.36 16.60
CA PHE A 64 4.62 36.35 16.68
C PHE A 64 4.63 35.67 18.06
N SER A 65 4.73 34.35 18.06
CA SER A 65 4.94 33.54 19.26
C SER A 65 5.95 32.44 18.96
N ALA A 66 6.73 32.08 19.96
CA ALA A 66 7.73 31.02 19.80
C ALA A 66 7.89 30.20 21.09
N ILE A 67 8.24 28.95 20.91
CA ILE A 67 8.73 28.04 21.94
C ILE A 67 10.07 27.50 21.50
N GLU A 68 11.03 27.54 22.39
CA GLU A 68 12.36 26.99 22.18
C GLU A 68 12.72 26.05 23.30
N GLY A 69 13.16 24.84 22.98
CA GLY A 69 13.68 23.86 23.93
C GLY A 69 15.09 23.45 23.58
N VAL A 70 15.97 23.52 24.58
CA VAL A 70 17.35 23.07 24.46
C VAL A 70 17.48 21.72 25.14
N PHE A 71 18.00 20.73 24.43
CA PHE A 71 18.16 19.36 24.91
C PHE A 71 19.62 18.94 24.90
N TYR A 72 20.02 18.15 25.89
CA TYR A 72 21.31 17.46 25.83
C TYR A 72 21.30 16.43 24.70
N LEU A 73 22.42 16.35 24.00
CA LEU A 73 22.58 15.45 22.87
C LEU A 73 22.89 14.03 23.34
N PHE A 74 22.24 13.04 22.71
CA PHE A 74 22.43 11.60 22.97
C PHE A 74 22.80 10.85 21.68
N PRO A 75 23.38 9.66 21.76
CA PRO A 75 23.75 8.89 20.56
C PRO A 75 22.62 8.76 19.54
N SER A 76 21.43 8.37 19.98
CA SER A 76 20.26 8.21 19.09
C SER A 76 19.80 9.51 18.42
N THR A 77 19.97 10.67 19.10
CA THR A 77 19.63 11.97 18.50
C THR A 77 20.76 12.46 17.58
N LYS A 78 22.02 12.10 17.86
CA LYS A 78 23.15 12.35 16.94
C LYS A 78 22.95 11.61 15.62
N ASP A 79 22.64 10.32 15.70
CA ASP A 79 22.37 9.48 14.53
C ASP A 79 21.21 10.04 13.70
N TRP A 80 20.15 10.53 14.37
CA TRP A 80 19.02 11.16 13.71
C TRP A 80 19.42 12.48 12.99
N LEU A 81 20.25 13.33 13.62
CA LEU A 81 20.76 14.57 13.01
C LEU A 81 21.58 14.25 11.75
N ILE A 82 22.51 13.30 11.83
CA ILE A 82 23.33 12.84 10.70
C ILE A 82 22.44 12.31 9.57
N PHE A 83 21.46 11.46 9.90
CA PHE A 83 20.54 10.88 8.91
C PHE A 83 19.71 11.94 8.17
N ASN A 84 19.38 13.07 8.86
CA ASN A 84 18.62 14.17 8.27
C ASN A 84 19.52 15.30 7.73
N GLU A 85 20.84 15.07 7.61
CA GLU A 85 21.82 16.04 7.08
C GLU A 85 21.83 17.37 7.86
N LEU A 86 21.61 17.30 9.19
CA LEU A 86 21.63 18.46 10.09
C LEU A 86 22.95 18.52 10.86
N GLU A 87 23.38 19.75 11.20
CA GLU A 87 24.60 19.95 11.98
C GLU A 87 24.47 19.34 13.39
N VAL A 88 25.57 18.71 13.83
CA VAL A 88 25.67 18.07 15.14
C VAL A 88 26.48 18.97 16.06
N ASP A 89 25.78 19.80 16.83
CA ASP A 89 26.36 20.67 17.87
C ASP A 89 26.40 19.92 19.21
N ASP A 90 26.90 20.59 20.26
CA ASP A 90 26.93 20.05 21.63
C ASP A 90 25.52 19.93 22.23
N GLU A 91 24.58 20.72 21.76
CA GLU A 91 23.18 20.77 22.22
C GLU A 91 22.23 20.66 21.03
N LEU A 92 21.04 20.16 21.31
CA LEU A 92 19.96 20.08 20.32
C LEU A 92 18.94 21.17 20.63
N ILE A 93 18.81 22.14 19.74
CA ILE A 93 17.86 23.25 19.87
C ILE A 93 16.66 22.97 18.96
N VAL A 94 15.48 22.87 19.57
CA VAL A 94 14.23 22.69 18.85
C VAL A 94 13.38 23.94 19.04
N THR A 95 12.96 24.58 17.96
CA THR A 95 12.14 25.79 17.99
C THR A 95 10.86 25.58 17.20
N ARG A 96 9.74 26.03 17.77
CA ARG A 96 8.47 26.14 17.06
C ARG A 96 8.00 27.59 17.08
N GLU A 97 7.78 28.17 15.88
CA GLU A 97 7.32 29.55 15.70
C GLU A 97 5.91 29.58 15.14
N TRP A 98 5.11 30.56 15.61
CA TRP A 98 3.84 30.92 14.99
C TRP A 98 3.90 32.38 14.54
N ARG A 99 3.52 32.62 13.29
CA ARG A 99 3.43 33.96 12.71
C ARG A 99 2.05 34.19 12.15
N LEU A 100 1.46 35.31 12.47
CA LEU A 100 0.18 35.73 11.90
C LEU A 100 0.41 36.15 10.45
N LYS A 101 -0.26 35.49 9.51
CA LYS A 101 -0.26 35.83 8.09
C LYS A 101 -1.67 35.64 7.55
N ASP A 102 -2.21 36.68 6.89
CA ASP A 102 -3.56 36.64 6.29
C ASP A 102 -4.64 36.23 7.33
N ASN A 103 -4.61 36.78 8.52
CA ASN A 103 -5.50 36.50 9.67
C ASN A 103 -5.47 35.03 10.14
N LYS A 104 -4.44 34.26 9.78
CA LYS A 104 -4.23 32.87 10.23
C LYS A 104 -2.81 32.69 10.75
N TYR A 105 -2.68 31.94 11.85
CA TYR A 105 -1.36 31.58 12.35
C TYR A 105 -0.79 30.43 11.51
N LYS A 106 0.44 30.64 11.00
CA LYS A 106 1.25 29.61 10.35
C LYS A 106 2.38 29.20 11.28
N SER A 107 2.54 27.88 11.54
CA SER A 107 3.64 27.41 12.38
C SER A 107 4.76 26.80 11.55
N ARG A 108 5.99 26.96 12.04
CA ARG A 108 7.21 26.39 11.47
C ARG A 108 8.04 25.75 12.56
N PHE A 109 8.73 24.68 12.21
CA PHE A 109 9.65 23.99 13.10
C PHE A 109 11.09 24.19 12.63
N ARG A 110 12.01 24.38 13.60
CA ARG A 110 13.43 24.43 13.34
C ARG A 110 14.16 23.49 14.30
N VAL A 111 15.23 22.88 13.79
CA VAL A 111 16.20 22.11 14.58
C VAL A 111 17.57 22.70 14.28
N ASN A 112 18.29 23.15 15.31
CA ASN A 112 19.57 23.88 15.19
C ASN A 112 19.49 25.02 14.15
N GLY A 113 18.39 25.79 14.16
CA GLY A 113 18.14 26.90 13.23
C GLY A 113 17.62 26.48 11.84
N VAL A 114 17.74 25.23 11.43
CA VAL A 114 17.32 24.73 10.13
C VAL A 114 15.84 24.37 10.12
N LEU A 115 15.12 24.75 9.06
CA LEU A 115 13.71 24.38 8.89
C LEU A 115 13.55 22.87 8.67
N VAL A 116 12.67 22.27 9.44
CA VAL A 116 12.33 20.84 9.34
C VAL A 116 10.82 20.63 9.13
N ASN A 117 10.46 19.50 8.55
CA ASN A 117 9.06 19.16 8.34
C ASN A 117 8.46 18.48 9.58
N ARG A 118 7.12 18.29 9.56
CA ARG A 118 6.39 17.75 10.69
C ARG A 118 6.72 16.26 10.96
N ASP A 119 7.04 15.50 9.93
CA ASP A 119 7.37 14.08 10.08
C ASP A 119 8.75 13.91 10.73
N GLN A 120 9.72 14.74 10.36
CA GLN A 120 11.03 14.79 11.01
C GLN A 120 10.91 15.15 12.50
N ILE A 121 10.08 16.15 12.85
CA ILE A 121 9.82 16.48 14.27
C ILE A 121 9.12 15.33 15.00
N SER A 122 8.19 14.64 14.35
CA SER A 122 7.50 13.48 14.96
C SER A 122 8.46 12.32 15.24
N GLN A 123 9.46 12.09 14.38
CA GLN A 123 10.53 11.12 14.61
C GLN A 123 11.41 11.55 15.79
N LEU A 124 11.86 12.82 15.78
CA LEU A 124 12.68 13.39 16.86
C LEU A 124 11.96 13.32 18.22
N ARG A 125 10.64 13.60 18.26
CA ARG A 125 9.80 13.45 19.45
C ARG A 125 9.94 12.07 20.08
N SER A 126 9.90 11.02 19.25
CA SER A 126 9.97 9.65 19.76
C SER A 126 11.30 9.31 20.45
N LEU A 127 12.35 10.06 20.16
CA LEU A 127 13.68 9.93 20.78
C LEU A 127 13.84 10.79 22.03
N LEU A 128 13.16 11.94 22.11
CA LEU A 128 13.35 12.92 23.18
C LEU A 128 12.38 12.75 24.33
N LEU A 129 11.10 12.55 24.04
CA LEU A 129 10.02 12.66 25.00
C LEU A 129 9.16 11.42 25.07
N ASP A 130 8.68 11.13 26.25
CA ASP A 130 7.61 10.17 26.49
C ASP A 130 6.54 10.80 27.40
N PHE A 131 5.40 11.10 26.80
CA PHE A 131 4.25 11.63 27.54
C PHE A 131 3.33 10.52 27.97
N THR A 132 2.95 10.54 29.25
CA THR A 132 1.89 9.68 29.80
C THR A 132 0.57 10.46 29.95
N LEU A 133 0.22 11.26 28.95
CA LEU A 133 -0.99 12.09 28.91
C LEU A 133 -2.22 11.31 28.47
N GLN A 134 -3.40 11.83 28.81
CA GLN A 134 -4.68 11.40 28.23
C GLN A 134 -4.60 11.56 26.69
N GLY A 135 -4.50 10.42 25.97
CA GLY A 135 -4.43 10.37 24.50
C GLY A 135 -3.15 9.81 23.89
N ASP A 136 -2.02 9.78 24.60
CA ASP A 136 -0.77 9.25 24.07
C ASP A 136 -0.60 7.76 24.42
N THR A 137 -1.50 6.95 23.87
CA THR A 137 -1.53 5.49 24.09
C THR A 137 -0.81 4.70 23.00
N TYR A 138 0.08 5.35 22.24
CA TYR A 138 0.75 4.69 21.12
C TYR A 138 1.48 3.40 21.50
N ILE A 139 2.18 3.42 22.65
CA ILE A 139 2.88 2.24 23.20
C ILE A 139 1.89 1.14 23.59
N LEU A 140 0.73 1.54 24.15
CA LEU A 140 -0.29 0.62 24.62
C LEU A 140 -1.16 0.02 23.50
N ASN A 141 -1.18 0.63 22.32
CA ASN A 141 -2.02 0.23 21.20
C ASN A 141 -1.27 -0.51 20.09
N ASN A 142 0.06 -0.58 20.16
CA ASN A 142 0.88 -1.16 19.12
C ASN A 142 1.48 -2.50 19.58
N SER A 143 0.95 -3.61 19.06
CA SER A 143 1.43 -4.97 19.35
C SER A 143 2.93 -5.15 19.08
N PHE A 144 3.48 -4.46 18.08
CA PHE A 144 4.91 -4.49 17.77
C PHE A 144 5.75 -3.85 18.89
N HIS A 145 5.29 -2.70 19.42
CA HIS A 145 5.97 -2.08 20.58
C HIS A 145 5.86 -2.94 21.84
N GLN A 146 4.70 -3.56 22.08
CA GLN A 146 4.51 -4.47 23.20
C GLN A 146 5.42 -5.71 23.09
N LEU A 147 5.58 -6.25 21.88
CA LEU A 147 6.52 -7.33 21.61
C LEU A 147 7.97 -6.92 21.90
N ASN A 148 8.40 -5.75 21.40
CA ASN A 148 9.75 -5.23 21.62
C ASN A 148 10.03 -4.98 23.12
N LEU A 149 9.03 -4.47 23.87
CA LEU A 149 9.14 -4.34 25.33
C LEU A 149 9.31 -5.70 26.00
N LEU A 150 8.51 -6.70 25.60
CA LEU A 150 8.65 -8.05 26.15
C LEU A 150 10.03 -8.63 25.84
N ASP A 151 10.51 -8.48 24.61
CA ASP A 151 11.81 -8.98 24.17
C ASP A 151 12.96 -8.30 24.91
N SER A 152 12.84 -7.01 25.27
CA SER A 152 13.87 -6.30 26.04
C SER A 152 14.12 -6.88 27.42
N LEU A 153 13.12 -7.52 28.04
CA LEU A 153 13.28 -8.19 29.34
C LEU A 153 14.09 -9.49 29.28
N GLY A 154 14.22 -10.09 28.10
CA GLY A 154 14.87 -11.39 27.95
C GLY A 154 16.40 -11.34 27.88
N LEU A 155 17.00 -10.14 27.85
CA LEU A 155 18.44 -9.91 27.79
C LEU A 155 19.12 -10.66 26.60
N GLU A 156 20.36 -11.11 26.83
CA GLU A 156 21.16 -11.75 25.75
C GLU A 156 20.53 -13.02 25.17
N LYS A 157 19.84 -13.83 26.02
CA LYS A 157 19.25 -15.11 25.56
C LYS A 157 18.14 -14.95 24.52
N ILE A 158 17.32 -13.93 24.67
CA ILE A 158 16.25 -13.68 23.69
C ILE A 158 16.83 -13.05 22.43
N LYS A 159 17.84 -12.19 22.56
CA LYS A 159 18.52 -11.57 21.44
C LYS A 159 19.14 -12.62 20.51
N GLU A 160 19.87 -13.58 21.08
CA GLU A 160 20.42 -14.71 20.32
C GLU A 160 19.33 -15.51 19.59
N SER A 161 18.18 -15.74 20.25
CA SER A 161 17.06 -16.46 19.65
C SER A 161 16.40 -15.67 18.52
N ILE A 162 16.30 -14.33 18.65
CA ILE A 162 15.78 -13.44 17.59
C ILE A 162 16.73 -13.44 16.39
N ASP A 163 18.04 -13.33 16.64
CA ASP A 163 19.04 -13.36 15.58
C ASP A 163 18.99 -14.70 14.80
N ASN A 164 18.84 -15.81 15.51
CA ASN A 164 18.68 -17.13 14.89
C ASN A 164 17.39 -17.22 14.04
N VAL A 165 16.27 -16.71 14.55
CA VAL A 165 15.01 -16.65 13.81
C VAL A 165 15.16 -15.80 12.54
N ASN A 166 15.81 -14.65 12.64
CA ASN A 166 16.06 -13.76 11.50
C ASN A 166 16.91 -14.43 10.41
N ILE A 167 18.00 -15.11 10.80
CA ILE A 167 18.86 -15.86 9.86
C ILE A 167 18.04 -16.94 9.14
N HIS A 168 17.31 -17.78 9.88
CA HIS A 168 16.56 -18.87 9.29
C HIS A 168 15.34 -18.41 8.51
N TRP A 169 14.73 -17.28 8.87
CA TRP A 169 13.68 -16.66 8.07
C TRP A 169 14.22 -16.14 6.74
N LYS A 170 15.37 -15.44 6.74
CA LYS A 170 16.02 -14.97 5.50
C LYS A 170 16.41 -16.12 4.59
N ASP A 171 16.96 -17.17 5.14
CA ASP A 171 17.35 -18.39 4.40
C ASP A 171 16.13 -19.04 3.74
N TRP A 172 15.05 -19.23 4.51
CA TRP A 172 13.81 -19.78 3.99
C TRP A 172 13.19 -18.87 2.94
N HIS A 173 13.09 -17.57 3.20
CA HIS A 173 12.50 -16.59 2.28
C HIS A 173 13.25 -16.57 0.94
N ALA A 174 14.57 -16.59 0.96
CA ALA A 174 15.38 -16.67 -0.25
C ALA A 174 15.15 -17.98 -1.03
N SER A 175 15.03 -19.12 -0.34
CA SER A 175 14.75 -20.42 -0.97
C SER A 175 13.32 -20.50 -1.52
N SER A 176 12.35 -19.96 -0.81
CA SER A 176 10.95 -19.87 -1.24
C SER A 176 10.78 -18.98 -2.48
N LEU A 177 11.51 -17.86 -2.53
CA LEU A 177 11.49 -16.98 -3.70
C LEU A 177 12.11 -17.67 -4.94
N LYS A 178 13.22 -18.40 -4.76
CA LYS A 178 13.83 -19.19 -5.83
C LYS A 178 12.88 -20.25 -6.38
N LEU A 179 12.21 -20.99 -5.48
CA LEU A 179 11.22 -22.00 -5.86
C LEU A 179 10.02 -21.38 -6.58
N LYS A 180 9.51 -20.24 -6.09
CA LYS A 180 8.43 -19.51 -6.72
C LYS A 180 8.82 -19.07 -8.14
N ASN A 181 9.96 -18.42 -8.30
CA ASN A 181 10.44 -17.97 -9.61
C ASN A 181 10.67 -19.13 -10.60
N ALA A 182 11.13 -20.28 -10.10
CA ALA A 182 11.28 -21.48 -10.93
C ALA A 182 9.92 -22.05 -11.37
N LYS A 183 8.93 -22.06 -10.46
CA LYS A 183 7.56 -22.48 -10.80
C LYS A 183 6.89 -21.52 -11.78
N ASP A 184 7.02 -20.22 -11.56
CA ASP A 184 6.46 -19.19 -12.45
C ASP A 184 7.06 -19.33 -13.86
N LYS A 185 8.37 -19.54 -13.98
CA LYS A 185 9.01 -19.79 -15.28
C LYS A 185 8.48 -21.04 -16.00
N ILE A 186 8.20 -22.12 -15.26
CA ILE A 186 7.63 -23.32 -15.88
C ILE A 186 6.20 -23.09 -16.33
N ILE A 187 5.40 -22.37 -15.51
CA ILE A 187 4.04 -22.01 -15.92
C ILE A 187 4.07 -21.16 -17.19
N ASP A 188 4.97 -20.17 -17.25
CA ASP A 188 5.13 -19.34 -18.45
C ASP A 188 5.57 -20.18 -19.65
N SER A 189 6.54 -21.07 -19.48
CA SER A 189 7.00 -22.00 -20.54
C SER A 189 5.89 -22.97 -20.98
N GLN A 190 5.06 -23.47 -20.04
CA GLN A 190 3.91 -24.31 -20.38
C GLN A 190 2.85 -23.55 -21.18
N ASN A 191 2.53 -22.32 -20.78
CA ASN A 191 1.60 -21.46 -21.51
C ASN A 191 2.12 -21.16 -22.93
N GLU A 192 3.41 -20.87 -23.07
CA GLU A 192 4.05 -20.68 -24.37
C GLU A 192 3.99 -21.95 -25.22
N LEU A 193 4.24 -23.12 -24.63
CA LEU A 193 4.12 -24.40 -25.31
C LEU A 193 2.67 -24.70 -25.77
N GLU A 194 1.67 -24.42 -24.92
CA GLU A 194 0.26 -24.60 -25.29
C GLU A 194 -0.13 -23.66 -26.44
N GLU A 195 0.31 -22.40 -26.41
CA GLU A 195 0.09 -21.45 -27.50
C GLU A 195 0.75 -21.93 -28.79
N MET A 196 2.00 -22.39 -28.72
CA MET A 196 2.72 -22.95 -29.88
C MET A 196 2.09 -24.22 -30.41
N GLN A 197 1.60 -25.11 -29.54
CA GLN A 197 0.84 -26.30 -29.95
C GLN A 197 -0.45 -25.93 -30.69
N TYR A 198 -1.18 -24.92 -30.21
CA TYR A 198 -2.36 -24.42 -30.88
C TYR A 198 -2.05 -23.87 -32.28
N ILE A 199 -0.99 -23.06 -32.40
CA ILE A 199 -0.53 -22.52 -33.69
C ILE A 199 -0.11 -23.67 -34.63
N TYR A 200 0.63 -24.64 -34.10
CA TYR A 200 1.05 -25.79 -34.88
C TYR A 200 -0.15 -26.60 -35.44
N GLN A 201 -1.16 -26.87 -34.62
CA GLN A 201 -2.38 -27.55 -35.03
C GLN A 201 -3.16 -26.78 -36.13
N ASP A 202 -3.21 -25.47 -36.03
CA ASP A 202 -3.80 -24.62 -37.05
C ASP A 202 -3.03 -24.72 -38.40
N LEU A 203 -1.71 -24.66 -38.33
CA LEU A 203 -0.85 -24.77 -39.51
C LEU A 203 -0.80 -26.20 -40.07
N GLU A 204 -1.02 -27.22 -39.23
CA GLU A 204 -1.13 -28.60 -39.67
C GLU A 204 -2.41 -28.84 -40.48
N LYS A 205 -3.57 -28.32 -40.00
CA LYS A 205 -4.86 -28.38 -40.72
C LYS A 205 -4.82 -27.67 -42.05
N LEU A 206 -4.01 -26.64 -42.16
CA LEU A 206 -3.86 -25.86 -43.38
C LEU A 206 -3.06 -26.61 -44.45
N ASP A 207 -2.30 -27.64 -44.06
CA ASP A 207 -1.48 -28.51 -44.96
C ASP A 207 -0.68 -27.71 -46.01
N LEU A 208 0.19 -26.85 -45.54
CA LEU A 208 1.06 -26.01 -46.36
C LEU A 208 2.26 -26.80 -46.86
N GLN A 209 2.28 -27.12 -48.16
CA GLN A 209 3.39 -27.85 -48.79
C GLN A 209 4.10 -27.04 -49.86
N ASP A 210 3.37 -26.21 -50.62
CA ASP A 210 3.90 -25.44 -51.74
C ASP A 210 3.99 -23.95 -51.44
N PRO A 211 5.21 -23.36 -51.41
CA PRO A 211 5.38 -21.91 -51.20
C PRO A 211 4.67 -21.02 -52.21
N ASN A 212 4.36 -21.55 -53.43
CA ASN A 212 3.75 -20.83 -54.54
C ASN A 212 2.24 -21.16 -54.69
N GLU A 213 1.63 -21.88 -53.73
CA GLU A 213 0.24 -22.32 -53.83
C GLU A 213 -0.72 -21.16 -54.07
N GLU A 214 -0.57 -20.06 -53.35
CA GLU A 214 -1.41 -18.87 -53.49
C GLU A 214 -1.39 -18.30 -54.92
N ILE A 215 -0.21 -18.15 -55.49
CA ILE A 215 -0.05 -17.61 -56.84
C ILE A 215 -0.71 -18.52 -57.88
N LYS A 216 -0.58 -19.85 -57.72
CA LYS A 216 -1.23 -20.81 -58.62
C LYS A 216 -2.74 -20.72 -58.51
N LEU A 217 -3.28 -20.74 -57.30
CA LEU A 217 -4.71 -20.64 -57.06
C LEU A 217 -5.31 -19.33 -57.55
N GLU A 218 -4.62 -18.19 -57.38
CA GLU A 218 -5.08 -16.89 -57.93
C GLU A 218 -5.12 -16.89 -59.45
N ASN A 219 -4.11 -17.47 -60.08
CA ASN A 219 -4.09 -17.59 -61.56
C ASN A 219 -5.24 -18.47 -62.05
N ASP A 220 -5.46 -19.61 -61.43
CA ASP A 220 -6.55 -20.53 -61.77
C ASP A 220 -7.93 -19.91 -61.51
N GLN A 221 -8.11 -19.21 -60.40
CA GLN A 221 -9.33 -18.45 -60.10
C GLN A 221 -9.64 -17.41 -61.16
N ASN A 222 -8.62 -16.61 -61.53
CA ASN A 222 -8.79 -15.59 -62.56
C ASN A 222 -9.17 -16.20 -63.92
N ARG A 223 -8.54 -17.31 -64.32
CA ARG A 223 -8.85 -18.03 -65.55
C ARG A 223 -10.28 -18.56 -65.54
N LEU A 224 -10.68 -19.27 -64.50
CA LEU A 224 -12.03 -19.84 -64.38
C LEU A 224 -13.12 -18.78 -64.25
N SER A 225 -12.87 -17.70 -63.54
CA SER A 225 -13.79 -16.57 -63.42
C SER A 225 -14.03 -15.89 -64.77
N ASN A 226 -12.97 -15.75 -65.61
CA ASN A 226 -13.10 -15.21 -66.95
C ASN A 226 -13.86 -16.16 -67.88
N LEU A 227 -13.63 -17.50 -67.76
CA LEU A 227 -14.40 -18.49 -68.54
C LEU A 227 -15.89 -18.50 -68.17
N LEU A 228 -16.22 -18.38 -66.85
CA LEU A 228 -17.61 -18.25 -66.43
C LEU A 228 -18.29 -17.00 -66.98
N ARG A 229 -17.64 -15.85 -66.97
CA ARG A 229 -18.16 -14.60 -67.55
C ARG A 229 -18.39 -14.74 -69.03
N LEU A 230 -17.48 -15.42 -69.74
CA LEU A 230 -17.66 -15.72 -71.14
C LEU A 230 -18.88 -16.63 -71.40
N LYS A 231 -19.01 -17.72 -70.66
CA LYS A 231 -20.16 -18.64 -70.72
C LYS A 231 -21.48 -17.95 -70.45
N ASP A 232 -21.58 -17.13 -69.39
CA ASP A 232 -22.78 -16.36 -69.08
C ASP A 232 -23.11 -15.32 -70.18
N GLY A 233 -22.09 -14.66 -70.69
CA GLY A 233 -22.23 -13.72 -71.78
C GLY A 233 -22.76 -14.38 -73.06
N VAL A 234 -22.16 -15.51 -73.45
CA VAL A 234 -22.59 -16.29 -74.64
C VAL A 234 -24.01 -16.82 -74.47
N LYS A 235 -24.34 -17.36 -73.28
CA LYS A 235 -25.71 -17.83 -72.97
C LYS A 235 -26.71 -16.70 -73.01
N SER A 236 -26.39 -15.54 -72.48
CA SER A 236 -27.27 -14.34 -72.60
C SER A 236 -27.50 -13.88 -74.08
N LEU A 237 -26.47 -14.00 -74.95
CA LEU A 237 -26.61 -13.75 -76.38
C LEU A 237 -27.52 -14.76 -77.06
N LEU A 238 -27.30 -16.06 -76.76
CA LEU A 238 -28.13 -17.12 -77.34
C LEU A 238 -29.60 -16.99 -76.96
N VAL A 239 -29.88 -16.66 -75.67
CA VAL A 239 -31.26 -16.39 -75.21
C VAL A 239 -31.89 -15.29 -76.01
N ARG A 240 -31.24 -14.18 -76.24
CA ARG A 240 -31.80 -13.05 -77.05
C ARG A 240 -31.94 -13.37 -78.51
N LEU A 241 -31.06 -14.19 -79.09
CA LEU A 241 -31.10 -14.54 -80.50
C LEU A 241 -32.17 -15.58 -80.83
N ASN A 242 -32.31 -16.63 -79.96
CA ASN A 242 -33.07 -17.83 -80.34
C ASN A 242 -34.21 -18.22 -79.33
N GLN A 243 -34.26 -17.59 -78.13
CA GLN A 243 -35.29 -17.97 -77.14
C GLN A 243 -36.27 -16.83 -76.91
N SER A 244 -37.55 -17.11 -77.09
CA SER A 244 -38.63 -16.19 -76.71
C SER A 244 -38.77 -16.17 -75.22
N LEU A 245 -38.65 -15.01 -74.57
CA LEU A 245 -39.01 -14.79 -73.16
C LEU A 245 -40.47 -14.32 -73.15
N ASP A 246 -41.29 -14.74 -72.21
CA ASP A 246 -42.76 -14.68 -72.13
C ASP A 246 -43.45 -13.42 -72.67
N GLU A 247 -42.79 -12.28 -72.76
CA GLU A 247 -43.32 -11.04 -73.34
C GLU A 247 -42.50 -10.48 -74.50
N TYR A 248 -41.31 -11.05 -74.81
CA TYR A 248 -40.42 -10.52 -75.87
C TYR A 248 -39.94 -11.65 -76.76
N PRO A 249 -40.39 -11.62 -78.05
CA PRO A 249 -39.95 -12.57 -79.09
C PRO A 249 -38.45 -12.46 -79.34
N SER A 250 -37.80 -13.56 -79.67
CA SER A 250 -36.38 -13.59 -80.01
C SER A 250 -36.11 -12.82 -81.32
N ILE A 251 -34.83 -12.46 -81.57
CA ILE A 251 -34.46 -11.86 -82.88
C ILE A 251 -34.83 -12.81 -84.01
N LEU A 252 -34.66 -14.09 -83.82
CA LEU A 252 -35.04 -15.10 -84.83
C LEU A 252 -36.56 -15.12 -85.08
N ASP A 253 -37.40 -14.96 -84.04
CA ASP A 253 -38.83 -14.90 -84.15
C ASP A 253 -39.27 -13.67 -84.97
N HIS A 254 -38.67 -12.52 -84.64
CA HIS A 254 -38.92 -11.27 -85.42
C HIS A 254 -38.50 -11.38 -86.88
N THR A 255 -37.31 -11.96 -87.13
CA THR A 255 -36.84 -12.16 -88.49
C THR A 255 -37.72 -13.12 -89.30
N ASN A 256 -38.13 -14.23 -88.67
CA ASN A 256 -39.08 -15.18 -89.32
C ASN A 256 -40.45 -14.56 -89.55
N PHE A 257 -40.96 -13.73 -88.66
CA PHE A 257 -42.20 -12.98 -88.89
C PHE A 257 -42.05 -12.07 -90.06
N CYS A 258 -41.03 -11.25 -90.13
CA CYS A 258 -40.76 -10.34 -91.26
C CYS A 258 -40.58 -11.12 -92.59
N LEU A 259 -39.90 -12.26 -92.55
CA LEU A 259 -39.75 -13.11 -93.76
C LEU A 259 -41.09 -13.64 -94.27
N ASN A 260 -42.00 -14.06 -93.39
CA ASN A 260 -43.33 -14.53 -93.75
C ASN A 260 -44.19 -13.40 -94.35
N GLU A 261 -44.13 -12.20 -93.75
CA GLU A 261 -44.81 -11.00 -94.32
C GLU A 261 -44.26 -10.64 -95.67
N LEU A 262 -42.98 -10.58 -95.88
CA LEU A 262 -42.34 -10.31 -97.15
C LEU A 262 -42.71 -11.37 -98.17
N LYS A 263 -42.77 -12.64 -97.80
CA LYS A 263 -43.23 -13.74 -98.67
C LYS A 263 -44.69 -13.59 -99.09
N PHE A 264 -45.51 -13.06 -98.21
CA PHE A 264 -46.91 -12.80 -98.55
C PHE A 264 -47.04 -11.59 -99.51
N LEU A 265 -46.30 -10.50 -99.22
CA LEU A 265 -46.31 -9.29 -100.00
C LEU A 265 -45.68 -9.47 -101.40
N SER A 266 -44.64 -10.31 -101.55
CA SER A 266 -44.01 -10.62 -102.86
C SER A 266 -44.93 -11.38 -103.79
N LYS A 267 -45.94 -12.10 -103.31
CA LYS A 267 -46.99 -12.72 -104.11
C LYS A 267 -47.99 -11.72 -104.66
N MET A 268 -48.09 -10.51 -104.08
CA MET A 268 -48.94 -9.43 -104.51
C MET A 268 -48.24 -8.46 -105.45
N ASP A 269 -46.94 -8.23 -105.22
CA ASP A 269 -46.09 -7.37 -106.03
C ASP A 269 -44.73 -8.05 -106.27
N SER A 270 -44.48 -8.45 -107.51
CA SER A 270 -43.24 -9.12 -107.93
C SER A 270 -42.01 -8.25 -107.82
N SER A 271 -42.14 -6.91 -107.67
CA SER A 271 -41.02 -6.03 -107.41
C SER A 271 -40.36 -6.24 -106.02
N LEU A 272 -41.05 -6.91 -105.13
CA LEU A 272 -40.58 -7.24 -103.80
C LEU A 272 -39.81 -8.59 -103.71
N GLU A 273 -39.80 -9.37 -104.80
CA GLU A 273 -39.14 -10.67 -104.86
C GLU A 273 -37.62 -10.61 -104.52
N PRO A 274 -36.83 -9.61 -105.02
CA PRO A 274 -35.42 -9.50 -104.64
C PRO A 274 -35.19 -9.19 -103.14
N LEU A 275 -36.10 -8.42 -102.51
CA LEU A 275 -36.06 -8.10 -101.09
C LEU A 275 -36.38 -9.31 -100.24
N PHE A 276 -37.32 -10.16 -100.66
CA PHE A 276 -37.59 -11.43 -99.96
C PHE A 276 -36.39 -12.37 -100.05
N ASP A 277 -35.72 -12.48 -101.23
CA ASP A 277 -34.53 -13.34 -101.36
C ASP A 277 -33.37 -12.83 -100.48
N ASP A 278 -33.12 -11.52 -100.42
CA ASP A 278 -32.08 -10.97 -99.57
C ASP A 278 -32.41 -11.13 -98.08
N PHE A 279 -33.66 -10.94 -97.67
CA PHE A 279 -34.06 -11.15 -96.30
C PHE A 279 -34.03 -12.65 -95.94
N SER A 280 -34.33 -13.57 -96.88
CA SER A 280 -34.17 -15.01 -96.66
C SER A 280 -32.72 -15.43 -96.46
N LYS A 281 -31.77 -14.83 -97.24
CA LYS A 281 -30.32 -15.02 -97.02
C LYS A 281 -29.90 -14.54 -95.64
N LEU A 282 -30.38 -13.34 -95.18
CA LEU A 282 -30.09 -12.78 -93.90
C LEU A 282 -30.59 -13.71 -92.78
N THR A 283 -31.78 -14.26 -92.87
CA THR A 283 -32.35 -15.19 -91.94
C THR A 283 -31.54 -16.48 -91.83
N ASN A 284 -31.09 -17.04 -92.96
CA ASN A 284 -30.26 -18.23 -93.04
C ASN A 284 -28.86 -17.93 -92.41
N ASN A 285 -28.26 -16.81 -92.68
CA ASN A 285 -27.01 -16.40 -92.05
C ASN A 285 -27.15 -16.24 -90.51
N LEU A 286 -28.30 -15.76 -90.03
CA LEU A 286 -28.60 -15.66 -88.61
C LEU A 286 -28.68 -17.05 -87.99
N TYR A 287 -29.30 -18.02 -88.67
CA TYR A 287 -29.32 -19.43 -88.20
C TYR A 287 -27.89 -20.00 -88.09
N ASP A 288 -27.05 -19.78 -89.10
CA ASP A 288 -25.67 -20.26 -89.08
C ASP A 288 -24.86 -19.61 -87.95
N LEU A 289 -25.08 -18.32 -87.72
CA LEU A 289 -24.41 -17.60 -86.66
C LEU A 289 -24.82 -18.08 -85.25
N ILE A 290 -26.12 -18.36 -85.03
CA ILE A 290 -26.63 -18.95 -83.81
C ILE A 290 -26.01 -20.32 -83.63
N HIS A 291 -25.89 -21.10 -84.67
CA HIS A 291 -25.28 -22.43 -84.60
C HIS A 291 -23.79 -22.34 -84.19
N GLN A 292 -23.02 -21.45 -84.77
CA GLN A 292 -21.62 -21.22 -84.43
C GLN A 292 -21.45 -20.75 -83.00
N ILE A 293 -22.32 -19.86 -82.47
CA ILE A 293 -22.27 -19.38 -81.08
C ILE A 293 -22.63 -20.52 -80.13
N ASN A 294 -23.58 -21.36 -80.48
CA ASN A 294 -24.00 -22.52 -79.65
C ASN A 294 -22.90 -23.57 -79.62
N ASP A 295 -22.18 -23.84 -80.66
CA ASP A 295 -21.04 -24.74 -80.65
C ASP A 295 -19.84 -24.13 -79.89
N TYR A 296 -19.65 -22.83 -79.96
CA TYR A 296 -18.65 -22.18 -79.06
C TYR A 296 -19.03 -22.30 -77.61
N GLU A 297 -20.33 -22.15 -77.19
CA GLU A 297 -20.77 -22.33 -75.82
C GLU A 297 -20.42 -23.73 -75.31
N LYS A 298 -20.57 -24.76 -76.10
CA LYS A 298 -20.22 -26.14 -75.71
C LYS A 298 -18.74 -26.37 -75.45
N THR A 299 -17.87 -25.52 -76.01
CA THR A 299 -16.43 -25.56 -75.76
C THR A 299 -16.06 -24.90 -74.46
N LEU A 300 -16.93 -24.11 -73.82
CA LEU A 300 -16.72 -23.46 -72.54
C LEU A 300 -17.17 -24.38 -71.41
N ASP A 301 -16.37 -25.41 -71.13
CA ASP A 301 -16.62 -26.30 -70.00
C ASP A 301 -16.01 -25.72 -68.73
N VAL A 302 -16.86 -25.35 -67.80
CA VAL A 302 -16.46 -24.79 -66.49
C VAL A 302 -17.28 -25.48 -65.41
N ASP A 303 -16.57 -26.13 -64.48
CA ASP A 303 -17.18 -26.65 -63.27
C ASP A 303 -17.27 -25.54 -62.19
N PRO A 304 -18.48 -25.06 -61.84
CA PRO A 304 -18.67 -24.06 -60.81
C PRO A 304 -18.26 -24.52 -59.40
N ALA A 305 -18.35 -25.84 -59.13
CA ALA A 305 -17.95 -26.41 -57.85
C ALA A 305 -16.44 -26.25 -57.62
N PHE A 306 -15.65 -26.51 -58.68
CA PHE A 306 -14.20 -26.36 -58.60
C PHE A 306 -13.77 -24.89 -58.38
N LEU A 307 -14.47 -23.92 -58.94
CA LEU A 307 -14.19 -22.51 -58.65
C LEU A 307 -14.47 -22.18 -57.16
N HIS A 308 -15.52 -22.74 -56.58
CA HIS A 308 -15.86 -22.54 -55.18
C HIS A 308 -14.79 -23.14 -54.27
N GLU A 309 -14.32 -24.36 -54.53
CA GLU A 309 -13.23 -25.00 -53.81
C GLU A 309 -11.93 -24.18 -53.83
N LEU A 310 -11.58 -23.60 -55.01
CA LEU A 310 -10.41 -22.69 -55.11
C LEU A 310 -10.59 -21.42 -54.27
N GLN A 311 -11.80 -20.85 -54.30
CA GLN A 311 -12.10 -19.65 -53.51
C GLN A 311 -12.03 -19.93 -52.00
N ASP A 312 -12.55 -21.05 -51.55
CA ASP A 312 -12.51 -21.48 -50.15
C ASP A 312 -11.05 -21.72 -49.69
N ARG A 313 -10.26 -22.40 -50.54
CA ARG A 313 -8.84 -22.64 -50.23
C ARG A 313 -8.05 -21.32 -50.16
N LEU A 314 -8.26 -20.42 -51.09
CA LEU A 314 -7.61 -19.13 -51.16
C LEU A 314 -8.00 -18.23 -49.98
N SER A 315 -9.28 -18.25 -49.59
CA SER A 315 -9.80 -17.56 -48.40
C SER A 315 -9.16 -18.09 -47.13
N SER A 316 -9.00 -19.41 -47.02
CA SER A 316 -8.33 -20.05 -45.87
C SER A 316 -6.86 -19.61 -45.78
N LEU A 317 -6.13 -19.63 -46.88
CA LEU A 317 -4.72 -19.18 -46.92
C LEU A 317 -4.60 -17.71 -46.47
N LYS A 318 -5.41 -16.80 -47.03
CA LYS A 318 -5.42 -15.38 -46.68
C LYS A 318 -5.83 -15.11 -45.25
N PHE A 319 -6.77 -15.91 -44.73
CA PHE A 319 -7.15 -15.83 -43.31
C PHE A 319 -5.97 -16.13 -42.37
N TYR A 320 -5.25 -17.21 -42.62
CA TYR A 320 -4.12 -17.59 -41.75
C TYR A 320 -2.91 -16.66 -41.93
N GLN A 321 -2.63 -16.15 -43.15
CA GLN A 321 -1.63 -15.12 -43.35
C GLN A 321 -1.94 -13.84 -42.54
N LYS A 322 -3.20 -13.43 -42.53
CA LYS A 322 -3.64 -12.27 -41.73
C LYS A 322 -3.61 -12.56 -40.22
N LYS A 323 -4.03 -13.75 -39.80
CA LYS A 323 -4.02 -14.18 -38.41
C LYS A 323 -2.61 -14.16 -37.83
N TYR A 324 -1.64 -14.69 -38.56
CA TYR A 324 -0.26 -14.78 -38.08
C TYR A 324 0.65 -13.69 -38.63
N LYS A 325 0.15 -12.78 -39.44
CA LYS A 325 0.89 -11.67 -40.09
C LYS A 325 2.15 -12.16 -40.83
N ARG A 326 2.08 -13.30 -41.48
CA ARG A 326 3.18 -13.96 -42.19
C ARG A 326 2.72 -14.39 -43.57
N ASN A 327 3.61 -14.37 -44.57
CA ASN A 327 3.35 -14.96 -45.88
C ASN A 327 3.43 -16.50 -45.84
N ILE A 328 3.07 -17.19 -46.90
CA ILE A 328 3.04 -18.67 -46.96
C ILE A 328 4.42 -19.27 -46.71
N VAL A 329 5.47 -18.67 -47.28
CA VAL A 329 6.86 -19.12 -47.10
C VAL A 329 7.28 -19.05 -45.65
N ASP A 330 6.96 -17.92 -44.98
CA ASP A 330 7.26 -17.70 -43.58
C ASP A 330 6.41 -18.61 -42.66
N LEU A 331 5.16 -18.95 -43.06
CA LEU A 331 4.32 -19.88 -42.30
C LEU A 331 4.87 -21.31 -42.35
N ILE A 332 5.40 -21.74 -43.49
CA ILE A 332 6.05 -23.06 -43.66
C ILE A 332 7.32 -23.15 -42.79
N SER A 333 8.15 -22.09 -42.79
CA SER A 333 9.35 -22.06 -41.94
C SER A 333 9.00 -21.99 -40.47
N TYR A 334 7.98 -21.19 -40.10
CA TYR A 334 7.49 -21.08 -38.74
C TYR A 334 6.94 -22.40 -38.20
N LYS A 335 6.22 -23.18 -39.03
CA LYS A 335 5.78 -24.52 -38.65
C LYS A 335 6.96 -25.44 -38.29
N LYS A 336 8.09 -25.33 -38.97
CA LYS A 336 9.31 -26.09 -38.65
C LYS A 336 9.96 -25.62 -37.36
N GLU A 337 10.08 -24.31 -37.16
CA GLU A 337 10.62 -23.72 -35.93
C GLU A 337 9.83 -24.15 -34.69
N LEU A 338 8.48 -24.24 -34.81
CA LEU A 338 7.61 -24.70 -33.71
C LEU A 338 7.91 -26.16 -33.32
N ILE A 339 8.18 -27.05 -34.29
CA ILE A 339 8.53 -28.44 -34.00
C ILE A 339 9.86 -28.51 -33.26
N ASP A 340 10.87 -27.78 -33.72
CA ASP A 340 12.19 -27.75 -33.10
C ASP A 340 12.13 -27.22 -31.67
N TYR A 341 11.31 -26.19 -31.41
CA TYR A 341 11.13 -25.64 -30.08
C TYR A 341 10.43 -26.61 -29.11
N MET A 342 9.40 -27.34 -29.59
CA MET A 342 8.69 -28.34 -28.79
C MET A 342 9.57 -29.54 -28.37
N LEU A 343 10.65 -29.83 -29.10
CA LEU A 343 11.57 -30.93 -28.83
C LEU A 343 12.63 -30.59 -27.76
N ILE A 344 12.88 -29.30 -27.47
CA ILE A 344 14.02 -28.85 -26.66
C ILE A 344 13.67 -28.66 -25.17
N ASN A 345 12.40 -28.51 -24.77
CA ASN A 345 12.00 -28.10 -23.43
C ASN A 345 11.56 -29.27 -22.52
N ASP A 346 12.53 -29.88 -21.79
CA ASP A 346 12.27 -30.82 -20.67
C ASP A 346 13.08 -30.43 -19.42
N ASP A 347 12.70 -29.33 -18.74
CA ASP A 347 13.42 -28.78 -17.57
C ASP A 347 12.72 -29.06 -16.21
N SER A 348 12.07 -30.22 -16.05
CA SER A 348 11.34 -30.58 -14.82
C SER A 348 12.22 -31.01 -13.62
N SER A 349 13.49 -31.33 -13.82
CA SER A 349 14.37 -31.93 -12.80
C SER A 349 14.80 -30.99 -11.66
N ASN A 350 14.77 -29.67 -11.86
CA ASN A 350 15.30 -28.69 -10.90
C ASN A 350 14.27 -28.29 -9.80
N ILE A 351 12.97 -28.48 -10.03
CA ILE A 351 11.92 -28.07 -9.06
C ILE A 351 11.87 -28.97 -7.83
N GLU A 352 12.03 -30.25 -7.98
CA GLU A 352 11.96 -31.19 -6.85
C GLU A 352 13.11 -30.95 -5.85
N GLU A 353 14.30 -30.65 -6.35
CA GLU A 353 15.43 -30.27 -5.51
C GLU A 353 15.18 -28.95 -4.77
N LEU A 354 14.70 -27.91 -5.47
CA LEU A 354 14.37 -26.63 -4.87
C LEU A 354 13.24 -26.77 -3.84
N ALA A 355 12.23 -27.57 -4.11
CA ALA A 355 11.13 -27.83 -3.18
C ALA A 355 11.60 -28.59 -1.92
N SER A 356 12.48 -29.58 -2.09
CA SER A 356 13.09 -30.30 -0.97
C SER A 356 13.95 -29.38 -0.10
N PHE A 357 14.70 -28.48 -0.72
CA PHE A 357 15.56 -27.51 -0.05
C PHE A 357 14.72 -26.47 0.72
N GLU A 358 13.68 -25.90 0.08
CA GLU A 358 12.72 -25.01 0.75
C GLU A 358 12.09 -25.67 1.97
N LYS A 359 11.62 -26.92 1.81
CA LYS A 359 11.01 -27.69 2.90
C LYS A 359 11.96 -27.86 4.09
N LYS A 360 13.23 -28.14 3.87
CA LYS A 360 14.24 -28.24 4.94
C LYS A 360 14.43 -26.91 5.66
N LYS A 361 14.54 -25.81 4.92
CA LYS A 361 14.67 -24.47 5.49
C LYS A 361 13.43 -24.04 6.26
N ARG A 362 12.23 -24.37 5.78
CA ARG A 362 10.96 -24.13 6.45
C ARG A 362 10.88 -24.84 7.80
N ILE A 363 11.27 -26.11 7.86
CA ILE A 363 11.28 -26.89 9.12
C ILE A 363 12.22 -26.24 10.16
N LEU A 364 13.41 -25.78 9.73
CA LEU A 364 14.35 -25.10 10.62
C LEU A 364 13.79 -23.76 11.13
N ARG A 365 13.21 -22.95 10.24
CA ARG A 365 12.53 -21.71 10.60
C ARG A 365 11.42 -21.95 11.63
N ASP A 366 10.55 -22.92 11.36
CA ASP A 366 9.41 -23.23 12.24
C ASP A 366 9.85 -23.74 13.60
N LYS A 367 10.94 -24.52 13.66
CA LYS A 367 11.55 -24.96 14.93
C LYS A 367 12.04 -23.76 15.75
N ASN A 368 12.83 -22.87 15.15
CA ASN A 368 13.38 -21.69 15.86
C ASN A 368 12.27 -20.73 16.29
N ASN A 369 11.23 -20.52 15.46
CA ASN A 369 10.05 -19.74 15.83
C ASN A 369 9.34 -20.28 17.08
N LYS A 370 9.15 -21.60 17.16
CA LYS A 370 8.55 -22.24 18.33
C LYS A 370 9.42 -22.12 19.58
N GLU A 371 10.73 -22.17 19.44
CA GLU A 371 11.66 -21.98 20.55
C GLU A 371 11.61 -20.53 21.06
N LEU A 372 11.64 -19.54 20.18
CA LEU A 372 11.50 -18.13 20.53
C LEU A 372 10.15 -17.87 21.22
N SER A 373 9.05 -18.40 20.69
CA SER A 373 7.72 -18.26 21.31
C SER A 373 7.66 -18.84 22.73
N LYS A 374 8.31 -19.97 22.98
CA LYS A 374 8.41 -20.54 24.33
C LYS A 374 9.18 -19.64 25.30
N ILE A 375 10.26 -19.01 24.83
CA ILE A 375 11.06 -18.07 25.65
C ILE A 375 10.19 -16.85 25.97
N ARG A 376 9.53 -16.25 24.97
CA ARG A 376 8.63 -15.10 25.15
C ARG A 376 7.50 -15.39 26.13
N LYS A 377 6.84 -16.54 26.04
CA LYS A 377 5.78 -16.96 26.99
C LYS A 377 6.29 -17.07 28.41
N ARG A 378 7.53 -17.54 28.62
CA ARG A 378 8.15 -17.61 29.96
C ARG A 378 8.42 -16.21 30.50
N ILE A 379 8.95 -15.31 29.67
CA ILE A 379 9.21 -13.92 30.08
C ILE A 379 7.89 -13.20 30.37
N ALA A 380 6.85 -13.46 29.59
CA ALA A 380 5.52 -12.90 29.80
C ALA A 380 4.95 -13.23 31.16
N LEU A 381 5.08 -14.48 31.64
CA LEU A 381 4.64 -14.87 32.99
C LEU A 381 5.40 -14.11 34.10
N GLN A 382 6.69 -13.85 33.92
CA GLN A 382 7.46 -13.04 34.84
C GLN A 382 7.02 -11.57 34.84
N LEU A 383 6.75 -11.01 33.66
CA LEU A 383 6.22 -9.67 33.50
C LEU A 383 4.84 -9.53 34.16
N GLU A 384 3.92 -10.48 33.89
CA GLU A 384 2.59 -10.52 34.50
C GLU A 384 2.67 -10.44 36.03
N SER A 385 3.51 -11.29 36.62
CA SER A 385 3.68 -11.33 38.08
C SER A 385 4.22 -10.01 38.63
N LYS A 386 5.25 -9.44 38.03
CA LYS A 386 5.85 -8.16 38.46
C LYS A 386 4.86 -7.00 38.32
N LEU A 387 4.14 -6.92 37.18
CA LEU A 387 3.15 -5.88 36.97
C LEU A 387 1.97 -5.98 37.95
N ILE A 388 1.46 -7.17 38.22
CA ILE A 388 0.36 -7.36 39.16
C ILE A 388 0.77 -6.89 40.57
N ILE A 389 1.99 -7.20 41.03
CA ILE A 389 2.49 -6.73 42.32
C ILE A 389 2.56 -5.20 42.34
N SER A 390 3.23 -4.58 41.37
CA SER A 390 3.37 -3.13 41.29
C SER A 390 2.01 -2.41 41.18
N LEU A 391 1.07 -2.94 40.41
CA LEU A 391 -0.26 -2.34 40.26
C LEU A 391 -1.11 -2.44 41.52
N LYS A 392 -0.97 -3.49 42.32
CA LYS A 392 -1.61 -3.58 43.64
C LYS A 392 -1.11 -2.48 44.58
N GLU A 393 0.20 -2.26 44.67
CA GLU A 393 0.81 -1.18 45.44
C GLU A 393 0.40 0.22 44.91
N LEU A 394 0.12 0.33 43.64
CA LEU A 394 -0.41 1.55 42.99
C LEU A 394 -1.92 1.74 43.19
N GLY A 395 -2.56 1.00 44.12
CA GLY A 395 -3.97 1.17 44.47
C GLY A 395 -4.95 0.52 43.50
N ILE A 396 -4.55 -0.54 42.80
CA ILE A 396 -5.42 -1.36 41.97
C ILE A 396 -5.42 -2.81 42.50
N PRO A 397 -6.08 -3.07 43.65
CA PRO A 397 -5.91 -4.32 44.39
C PRO A 397 -6.42 -5.57 43.64
N ASN A 398 -7.43 -5.42 42.82
CA ASN A 398 -8.09 -6.52 42.12
C ASN A 398 -7.65 -6.63 40.65
N VAL A 399 -6.49 -6.07 40.31
CA VAL A 399 -5.96 -6.06 38.96
C VAL A 399 -5.76 -7.48 38.40
N ARG A 400 -6.15 -7.63 37.15
CA ARG A 400 -5.76 -8.78 36.32
C ARG A 400 -5.00 -8.24 35.11
N PHE A 401 -3.84 -8.79 34.88
CA PHE A 401 -2.99 -8.47 33.75
C PHE A 401 -2.57 -9.76 33.07
N LYS A 402 -2.64 -9.80 31.74
CA LYS A 402 -2.24 -10.96 30.95
C LYS A 402 -1.59 -10.51 29.64
N VAL A 403 -0.53 -11.19 29.26
CA VAL A 403 0.11 -11.06 27.96
C VAL A 403 -0.52 -12.10 27.02
N SER A 404 -1.32 -11.65 26.08
CA SER A 404 -1.93 -12.51 25.08
C SER A 404 -1.01 -12.70 23.89
N PHE A 405 -0.91 -13.95 23.42
CA PHE A 405 -0.15 -14.33 22.24
C PHE A 405 -1.12 -14.80 21.16
N GLU A 406 -1.02 -14.20 20.00
CA GLU A 406 -1.69 -14.61 18.76
C GLU A 406 -0.62 -15.05 17.78
N GLU A 407 -0.83 -16.20 17.14
CA GLU A 407 0.09 -16.68 16.11
C GLU A 407 -0.19 -15.94 14.80
N CYS A 408 0.86 -15.41 14.18
CA CYS A 408 0.79 -14.72 12.90
C CYS A 408 1.69 -15.43 11.87
N GLU A 409 1.60 -14.99 10.62
CA GLU A 409 2.53 -15.47 9.58
C GLU A 409 3.98 -15.22 10.00
N PRO A 410 4.88 -16.17 9.71
CA PRO A 410 6.29 -16.06 10.07
C PRO A 410 6.94 -14.82 9.47
N THR A 411 7.52 -14.02 10.35
CA THR A 411 8.29 -12.81 10.01
C THR A 411 9.75 -12.97 10.44
N GLU A 412 10.58 -12.02 10.10
CA GLU A 412 11.96 -11.95 10.60
C GLU A 412 12.05 -11.85 12.15
N ASN A 413 10.97 -11.44 12.82
CA ASN A 413 10.85 -11.30 14.27
C ASN A 413 10.10 -12.47 14.94
N GLY A 414 9.77 -13.51 14.18
CA GLY A 414 9.04 -14.69 14.66
C GLY A 414 7.57 -14.74 14.26
N ILE A 415 6.79 -15.50 15.02
CA ILE A 415 5.38 -15.80 14.76
C ILE A 415 4.42 -15.21 15.80
N ASP A 416 4.95 -14.49 16.79
CA ASP A 416 4.13 -14.01 17.89
C ASP A 416 3.66 -12.57 17.67
N ARG A 417 2.36 -12.36 17.76
CA ARG A 417 1.74 -11.05 17.98
C ARG A 417 1.36 -10.96 19.44
N VAL A 418 1.84 -9.93 20.13
CA VAL A 418 1.67 -9.77 21.57
C VAL A 418 0.72 -8.62 21.86
N ASN A 419 -0.26 -8.87 22.76
CA ASN A 419 -1.18 -7.86 23.26
C ASN A 419 -1.23 -7.90 24.79
N PHE A 420 -1.05 -6.74 25.43
CA PHE A 420 -1.17 -6.56 26.86
C PHE A 420 -2.64 -6.32 27.21
N LEU A 421 -3.23 -7.25 27.97
CA LEU A 421 -4.62 -7.20 28.39
C LEU A 421 -4.69 -6.87 29.89
N PHE A 422 -5.64 -6.02 30.25
CA PHE A 422 -5.82 -5.49 31.59
C PHE A 422 -7.29 -5.50 32.02
N SER A 423 -7.52 -5.67 33.30
CA SER A 423 -8.81 -5.42 33.97
C SER A 423 -8.55 -4.93 35.38
N ALA A 424 -9.10 -3.78 35.78
CA ALA A 424 -8.99 -3.23 37.12
C ALA A 424 -9.95 -3.89 38.11
N ASN A 425 -11.08 -4.41 37.65
CA ASN A 425 -12.17 -4.88 38.50
C ASN A 425 -12.51 -6.34 38.26
N PRO A 426 -12.85 -7.12 39.31
CA PRO A 426 -13.39 -8.46 39.18
C PRO A 426 -14.71 -8.45 38.38
N GLY A 427 -14.90 -9.42 37.52
CA GLY A 427 -16.12 -9.53 36.73
C GLY A 427 -16.13 -8.81 35.38
N PHE A 428 -15.21 -7.86 35.14
CA PHE A 428 -15.02 -7.29 33.79
C PHE A 428 -14.07 -8.15 32.96
N PRO A 429 -14.29 -8.27 31.64
CA PRO A 429 -13.36 -9.00 30.77
C PRO A 429 -12.00 -8.32 30.72
N LEU A 430 -10.96 -9.10 30.38
CA LEU A 430 -9.67 -8.53 30.03
C LEU A 430 -9.80 -7.79 28.71
N ALA A 431 -9.39 -6.53 28.70
CA ALA A 431 -9.47 -5.65 27.56
C ALA A 431 -8.08 -5.05 27.24
N SER A 432 -7.93 -4.45 26.08
CA SER A 432 -6.72 -3.73 25.71
C SER A 432 -6.45 -2.60 26.69
N LEU A 433 -5.17 -2.31 26.97
CA LEU A 433 -4.78 -1.17 27.79
C LEU A 433 -5.30 0.18 27.27
N SER A 434 -5.61 0.26 25.98
CA SER A 434 -6.23 1.44 25.37
C SER A 434 -7.65 1.72 25.84
N GLU A 435 -8.36 0.70 26.29
CA GLU A 435 -9.76 0.76 26.70
C GLU A 435 -9.95 1.12 28.16
N ILE A 436 -8.85 1.39 28.89
CA ILE A 436 -8.93 1.84 30.29
C ILE A 436 -9.67 3.20 30.32
N ALA A 437 -10.80 3.23 31.00
CA ALA A 437 -11.67 4.38 31.06
C ALA A 437 -11.16 5.50 31.99
N SER A 438 -10.49 5.13 33.11
CA SER A 438 -9.98 6.07 34.10
C SER A 438 -8.60 6.61 33.73
N GLY A 439 -8.45 7.93 33.63
CA GLY A 439 -7.18 8.59 33.35
C GLY A 439 -6.12 8.31 34.39
N GLY A 440 -6.49 8.35 35.67
CA GLY A 440 -5.58 8.04 36.80
C GLY A 440 -5.13 6.58 36.80
N GLU A 441 -6.04 5.62 36.56
CA GLU A 441 -5.65 4.20 36.46
C GLU A 441 -4.69 3.96 35.31
N LYS A 442 -4.98 4.59 34.15
CA LYS A 442 -4.13 4.51 32.97
C LYS A 442 -2.72 5.05 33.22
N SER A 443 -2.61 6.20 33.88
CA SER A 443 -1.32 6.81 34.24
C SER A 443 -0.52 5.90 35.21
N ARG A 444 -1.18 5.26 36.18
CA ARG A 444 -0.56 4.33 37.09
C ARG A 444 -0.11 3.03 36.42
N VAL A 445 -0.91 2.49 35.50
CA VAL A 445 -0.52 1.33 34.68
C VAL A 445 0.70 1.65 33.82
N LEU A 446 0.71 2.82 33.20
CA LEU A 446 1.87 3.30 32.43
C LEU A 446 3.10 3.50 33.30
N LEU A 447 2.95 4.05 34.53
CA LEU A 447 4.04 4.17 35.49
C LEU A 447 4.64 2.81 35.85
N ALA A 448 3.80 1.81 36.16
CA ALA A 448 4.27 0.46 36.50
C ALA A 448 5.04 -0.18 35.33
N ILE A 449 4.50 -0.04 34.09
CA ILE A 449 5.17 -0.52 32.90
C ILE A 449 6.52 0.19 32.73
N LYS A 450 6.55 1.51 32.81
CA LYS A 450 7.78 2.30 32.65
C LYS A 450 8.82 2.00 33.72
N ALA A 451 8.41 1.75 34.97
CA ALA A 451 9.30 1.36 36.02
C ALA A 451 9.98 0.00 35.77
N ILE A 452 9.22 -1.00 35.29
CA ILE A 452 9.75 -2.32 34.96
C ILE A 452 10.72 -2.27 33.78
N PHE A 453 10.44 -1.44 32.78
CA PHE A 453 11.26 -1.30 31.57
C PHE A 453 12.29 -0.17 31.66
N ALA A 454 12.48 0.44 32.79
CA ALA A 454 13.33 1.62 32.97
C ALA A 454 14.78 1.43 32.49
N SER A 455 15.36 0.24 32.64
CA SER A 455 16.72 -0.05 32.21
C SER A 455 16.88 -0.23 30.68
N PHE A 456 15.78 -0.42 29.95
CA PHE A 456 15.80 -0.78 28.51
C PHE A 456 15.31 0.33 27.59
N ASP A 457 14.48 1.25 28.10
CA ASP A 457 13.94 2.35 27.30
C ASP A 457 14.98 3.48 27.21
N GLN A 458 15.30 3.94 26.02
CA GLN A 458 16.33 4.98 25.77
C GLN A 458 15.81 6.41 25.84
N LYS A 459 14.53 6.62 26.17
CA LYS A 459 13.93 7.95 26.20
C LYS A 459 14.36 8.72 27.42
N ASN A 460 14.67 9.99 27.24
CA ASN A 460 15.40 10.78 28.22
C ASN A 460 14.54 11.65 29.12
N LEU A 461 13.31 12.00 28.70
CA LEU A 461 12.37 12.79 29.50
C LEU A 461 11.02 12.08 29.55
N LEU A 462 10.57 11.77 30.77
CA LEU A 462 9.26 11.21 31.07
C LEU A 462 8.39 12.28 31.69
N ILE A 463 7.16 12.42 31.21
CA ILE A 463 6.21 13.42 31.72
C ILE A 463 4.94 12.71 32.17
N PHE A 464 4.59 12.89 33.43
CA PHE A 464 3.41 12.31 34.07
C PHE A 464 2.44 13.44 34.46
N ASP A 465 1.18 13.31 34.03
CA ASP A 465 0.09 14.17 34.43
C ASP A 465 -1.03 13.34 35.05
N GLU A 466 -1.75 13.91 36.03
CA GLU A 466 -2.89 13.29 36.72
C GLU A 466 -2.61 11.90 37.37
N ILE A 467 -1.34 11.59 37.65
CA ILE A 467 -0.96 10.29 38.22
C ILE A 467 -1.49 10.10 39.65
N ASP A 468 -1.76 11.19 40.32
CA ASP A 468 -2.27 11.30 41.68
C ASP A 468 -3.81 11.36 41.75
N SER A 469 -4.51 11.24 40.64
CA SER A 469 -5.97 11.22 40.61
C SER A 469 -6.52 9.98 41.34
N GLY A 470 -7.29 10.21 42.41
CA GLY A 470 -7.91 9.15 43.19
C GLY A 470 -6.98 8.32 44.06
N VAL A 471 -5.78 8.84 44.37
CA VAL A 471 -4.84 8.16 45.29
C VAL A 471 -4.54 9.00 46.53
N SER A 472 -4.24 8.34 47.63
CA SER A 472 -3.88 8.97 48.90
C SER A 472 -3.03 8.03 49.77
N GLY A 473 -2.38 8.57 50.81
CA GLY A 473 -1.66 7.80 51.82
C GLY A 473 -0.52 6.94 51.24
N SER A 474 -0.54 5.66 51.50
CA SER A 474 0.52 4.70 51.12
C SER A 474 0.71 4.59 49.60
N VAL A 475 -0.38 4.74 48.83
CA VAL A 475 -0.30 4.70 47.37
C VAL A 475 0.49 5.89 46.83
N SER A 476 0.27 7.10 47.37
CA SER A 476 1.04 8.30 46.98
C SER A 476 2.52 8.14 47.28
N SER A 477 2.87 7.54 48.43
CA SER A 477 4.26 7.24 48.75
C SER A 477 4.90 6.24 47.78
N TYR A 478 4.18 5.19 47.38
CA TYR A 478 4.68 4.23 46.39
C TYR A 478 4.86 4.87 45.00
N VAL A 479 3.91 5.68 44.55
CA VAL A 479 4.03 6.48 43.33
C VAL A 479 5.28 7.35 43.36
N ALA A 480 5.49 8.07 44.47
CA ALA A 480 6.63 8.96 44.64
C ALA A 480 7.97 8.19 44.58
N ASN A 481 8.06 7.03 45.23
CA ASN A 481 9.23 6.17 45.16
C ASN A 481 9.53 5.70 43.73
N LEU A 482 8.52 5.23 43.00
CA LEU A 482 8.70 4.81 41.60
C LEU A 482 9.16 5.95 40.69
N LEU A 483 8.58 7.17 40.84
CA LEU A 483 9.02 8.33 40.11
C LEU A 483 10.48 8.69 40.45
N LYS A 484 10.85 8.58 41.72
CA LYS A 484 12.22 8.81 42.18
C LYS A 484 13.21 7.78 41.62
N GLU A 485 12.87 6.50 41.63
CA GLU A 485 13.68 5.43 41.02
C GLU A 485 13.87 5.66 39.52
N LEU A 486 12.80 5.99 38.80
CA LEU A 486 12.87 6.34 37.38
C LEU A 486 13.81 7.53 37.11
N SER A 487 13.83 8.49 38.04
CA SER A 487 14.63 9.71 37.92
C SER A 487 16.14 9.51 38.08
N ILE A 488 16.60 8.37 38.57
CA ILE A 488 18.03 8.05 38.68
C ILE A 488 18.70 8.01 37.29
N HIS A 489 17.99 7.49 36.33
CA HIS A 489 18.51 7.29 34.96
C HIS A 489 17.95 8.25 33.93
N ARG A 490 16.91 9.02 34.29
CA ARG A 490 16.14 9.87 33.35
C ARG A 490 15.71 11.15 34.02
N GLN A 491 15.26 12.10 33.20
CA GLN A 491 14.59 13.28 33.69
C GLN A 491 13.08 12.97 33.78
N VAL A 492 12.50 13.17 34.94
CA VAL A 492 11.08 12.90 35.23
C VAL A 492 10.37 14.19 35.60
N PHE A 493 9.33 14.53 34.87
CA PHE A 493 8.41 15.62 35.17
C PHE A 493 7.08 15.06 35.64
N CYS A 494 6.57 15.58 36.74
CA CYS A 494 5.28 15.19 37.26
C CYS A 494 4.46 16.41 37.67
N VAL A 495 3.26 16.52 37.12
CA VAL A 495 2.26 17.49 37.59
C VAL A 495 1.44 16.83 38.69
N THR A 496 1.44 17.42 39.89
CA THR A 496 0.74 16.85 41.03
C THR A 496 0.15 17.93 41.93
N HIS A 497 -0.88 17.54 42.70
CA HIS A 497 -1.43 18.30 43.81
C HIS A 497 -1.20 17.58 45.15
N GLN A 498 -0.54 16.41 45.13
CA GLN A 498 -0.27 15.61 46.33
C GLN A 498 1.02 16.05 47.02
N PRO A 499 0.96 16.49 48.31
CA PRO A 499 2.15 16.93 49.05
C PRO A 499 3.21 15.86 49.16
N LEU A 500 2.80 14.59 49.35
CA LEU A 500 3.72 13.44 49.48
C LEU A 500 4.56 13.25 48.23
N ILE A 501 3.95 13.31 47.05
CA ILE A 501 4.67 13.16 45.78
C ILE A 501 5.62 14.34 45.57
N ALA A 502 5.16 15.58 45.87
CA ALA A 502 5.97 16.76 45.76
C ALA A 502 7.18 16.79 46.72
N ALA A 503 7.04 16.18 47.91
CA ALA A 503 8.13 16.10 48.86
C ALA A 503 9.31 15.24 48.41
N PHE A 504 9.07 14.19 47.60
CA PHE A 504 10.11 13.30 47.06
C PHE A 504 10.90 13.85 45.88
N ALA A 505 10.43 14.93 45.29
CA ALA A 505 11.07 15.49 44.11
C ALA A 505 12.42 16.13 44.41
N ASP A 506 13.35 16.05 43.48
CA ASP A 506 14.64 16.77 43.52
C ASP A 506 14.44 18.27 43.34
N ASN A 507 13.59 18.61 42.37
CA ASN A 507 13.32 20.00 41.97
C ASN A 507 11.83 20.29 42.10
N HIS A 508 11.49 21.46 42.61
CA HIS A 508 10.10 21.86 42.85
C HIS A 508 9.81 23.20 42.17
N LEU A 509 8.93 23.18 41.21
CA LEU A 509 8.48 24.34 40.44
C LEU A 509 7.01 24.63 40.74
N ALA A 510 6.71 25.81 41.28
CA ALA A 510 5.36 26.23 41.65
C ALA A 510 4.79 27.24 40.67
N PHE A 511 3.62 26.94 40.12
CA PHE A 511 2.82 27.89 39.33
C PHE A 511 1.99 28.80 40.22
N LYS A 512 2.13 30.10 40.02
CA LYS A 512 1.30 31.13 40.66
C LYS A 512 0.59 31.96 39.62
N LYS A 513 -0.66 32.31 39.91
CA LYS A 513 -1.48 33.18 39.11
C LYS A 513 -1.45 34.59 39.67
N ILE A 514 -1.02 35.55 38.87
CA ILE A 514 -1.03 36.97 39.25
C ILE A 514 -1.84 37.77 38.24
N VAL A 515 -2.48 38.85 38.71
CA VAL A 515 -3.18 39.77 37.84
C VAL A 515 -2.31 41.00 37.65
N VAL A 516 -1.88 41.24 36.41
CA VAL A 516 -1.09 42.41 36.04
C VAL A 516 -1.88 43.22 35.03
N SER A 517 -2.17 44.46 35.35
CA SER A 517 -2.90 45.41 34.46
C SER A 517 -4.22 44.85 33.92
N GLY A 518 -4.99 44.11 34.74
CA GLY A 518 -6.27 43.51 34.35
C GLY A 518 -6.17 42.20 33.57
N ASN A 519 -4.97 41.76 33.22
CA ASN A 519 -4.70 40.48 32.55
C ASN A 519 -4.17 39.45 33.55
N THR A 520 -4.62 38.22 33.39
CA THR A 520 -4.08 37.10 34.18
C THR A 520 -2.80 36.59 33.56
N VAL A 521 -1.72 36.57 34.35
CA VAL A 521 -0.39 36.03 33.97
C VAL A 521 -0.03 34.90 34.92
N SER A 522 0.48 33.83 34.38
CA SER A 522 1.05 32.71 35.16
C SER A 522 2.54 32.91 35.30
N THR A 523 3.04 32.84 36.51
CA THR A 523 4.46 32.84 36.84
C THR A 523 4.87 31.48 37.33
N LEU A 524 6.09 31.07 37.03
CA LEU A 524 6.70 29.85 37.52
C LEU A 524 7.88 30.19 38.42
N THR A 525 7.84 29.70 39.65
CA THR A 525 8.91 29.93 40.63
C THR A 525 9.60 28.63 40.96
N ASN A 526 10.92 28.60 40.88
CA ASN A 526 11.70 27.46 41.34
C ASN A 526 11.93 27.57 42.86
N LEU A 527 11.38 26.62 43.60
CA LEU A 527 11.45 26.58 45.08
C LEU A 527 12.76 25.89 45.50
N ARG A 528 13.86 26.63 45.43
CA ARG A 528 15.20 26.10 45.84
C ARG A 528 15.39 26.08 47.35
N GLU A 529 14.81 27.07 48.07
CA GLU A 529 14.91 27.16 49.51
C GLU A 529 13.97 26.18 50.20
N ILE A 530 14.46 25.51 51.24
CA ILE A 530 13.68 24.52 52.00
C ILE A 530 12.43 25.16 52.60
N ALA A 531 12.54 26.38 53.13
CA ALA A 531 11.42 27.11 53.73
C ALA A 531 10.30 27.40 52.75
N ASP A 532 10.62 27.78 51.48
CA ASP A 532 9.60 28.04 50.46
C ASP A 532 8.95 26.74 50.00
N ARG A 533 9.71 25.68 49.91
CA ARG A 533 9.19 24.35 49.58
C ARG A 533 8.26 23.81 50.67
N GLN A 534 8.61 24.00 51.95
CA GLN A 534 7.75 23.64 53.08
C GLN A 534 6.43 24.42 53.08
N LYS A 535 6.47 25.73 52.77
CA LYS A 535 5.27 26.56 52.63
C LYS A 535 4.35 26.06 51.52
N GLU A 536 4.88 25.72 50.37
CA GLU A 536 4.09 25.20 49.28
C GLU A 536 3.50 23.82 49.61
N LEU A 537 4.26 22.94 50.25
CA LEU A 537 3.79 21.62 50.70
C LEU A 537 2.67 21.75 51.73
N ALA A 538 2.79 22.68 52.71
CA ALA A 538 1.72 22.99 53.67
C ALA A 538 0.46 23.49 52.98
N SER A 539 0.60 24.41 52.02
CA SER A 539 -0.51 24.89 51.21
C SER A 539 -1.23 23.77 50.45
N LEU A 540 -0.47 22.81 49.86
CA LEU A 540 -1.04 21.65 49.20
C LEU A 540 -1.77 20.70 50.15
N ALA A 541 -1.33 20.62 51.39
CA ALA A 541 -1.98 19.83 52.44
C ALA A 541 -3.24 20.45 53.01
N GLY A 542 -3.62 21.67 52.59
CA GLY A 542 -4.79 22.39 53.10
C GLY A 542 -4.57 23.08 54.45
N GLY A 543 -3.29 23.26 54.87
CA GLY A 543 -2.90 23.98 56.09
C GLY A 543 -2.68 25.46 55.81
N GLU A 544 -3.28 26.35 56.60
CA GLU A 544 -2.71 27.69 56.82
C GLU A 544 -1.35 27.49 57.52
N ILE A 545 -0.37 28.37 57.18
CA ILE A 545 0.96 28.32 57.79
C ILE A 545 0.79 28.50 59.29
N VAL A 546 0.77 27.38 60.04
CA VAL A 546 1.03 27.42 61.45
C VAL A 546 2.53 27.34 61.61
N ASP A 547 3.15 28.39 62.15
CA ASP A 547 4.54 28.42 62.53
C ASP A 547 4.86 27.18 63.36
N ALA A 548 5.75 26.33 62.88
CA ALA A 548 6.36 25.27 63.66
C ALA A 548 7.86 25.36 63.51
#